data_41b3bc2a15dbff2f466e870b1a3189af
#
_entry.id   41b3bc2a15dbff2f466e870b1a3189af
#
_cell.length_a   1.000
_cell.length_b   1.000
_cell.length_c   1.000
_cell.angle_alpha   90.00
_cell.angle_beta   90.00
_cell.angle_gamma   90.00
#
_symmetry.space_group_name_H-M   'P 1'
#
loop_
_entity.id
_entity.type
_entity.pdbx_description
1 polymer ?
#
loop_
_entity_poly.entity_id
_entity_poly.type
_entity_poly.pdbx_seq_one_letter_code
_entity_poly.pdbx_strand_id
1 'polypeptide(L)'
;ENDNLNIRSGPSKDAEIVGQALPAERYEVLSEADGWVEINSGYISADYCEVKYALNEGRKLDLKAQAINQYDNLVIFKKSGYMNVRSTPENKGDDNVIGKLTSKAAGDIIETLDGWYKIKSGTVTGYIAADPELIATGQEAKDLAMQNATQMAIITTDVLNVRVEPNTDSKIWTQIVKDERYPVVDQQDGWVQIDLGSVDTEDGSQDGDEKAYISKYFKSHDLHIK
;
A
#
# COMPACT_ATOMS: atom_id res chain seq x y z
N GLU A 1 28.11 18.25 -24.83
CA GLU A 1 28.43 18.20 -23.38
C GLU A 1 28.07 16.81 -22.89
N ASN A 2 28.95 16.22 -22.11
CA ASN A 2 28.74 14.87 -21.63
C ASN A 2 27.97 15.00 -20.30
N ASP A 3 26.69 14.67 -20.29
CA ASP A 3 25.80 14.79 -19.11
C ASP A 3 26.01 13.66 -18.09
N ASN A 4 27.10 12.87 -18.22
CA ASN A 4 27.39 11.76 -17.35
C ASN A 4 27.96 12.22 -16.00
N LEU A 5 27.48 11.61 -14.91
CA LEU A 5 27.97 11.85 -13.56
C LEU A 5 29.07 10.83 -13.22
N ASN A 6 30.22 11.30 -12.73
CA ASN A 6 31.31 10.43 -12.33
C ASN A 6 30.95 9.66 -11.04
N ILE A 7 31.17 8.34 -11.07
CA ILE A 7 31.16 7.47 -9.90
C ILE A 7 32.58 7.39 -9.38
N ARG A 8 32.80 7.65 -8.09
CA ARG A 8 34.13 7.73 -7.47
C ARG A 8 34.34 6.66 -6.42
N SER A 9 35.59 6.32 -6.16
CA SER A 9 35.98 5.31 -5.17
C SER A 9 35.76 5.77 -3.72
N GLY A 10 35.52 7.06 -3.49
CA GLY A 10 35.27 7.65 -2.17
C GLY A 10 34.52 8.97 -2.26
N PRO A 11 34.00 9.49 -1.12
CA PRO A 11 33.17 10.69 -1.05
C PRO A 11 34.02 11.98 -1.16
N SER A 12 34.74 12.14 -2.27
CA SER A 12 35.60 13.30 -2.55
C SER A 12 35.75 13.54 -4.04
N LYS A 13 35.84 14.82 -4.44
CA LYS A 13 36.13 15.22 -5.83
C LYS A 13 37.54 14.79 -6.28
N ASP A 14 38.43 14.51 -5.34
CA ASP A 14 39.80 14.03 -5.59
C ASP A 14 39.92 12.50 -5.65
N ALA A 15 38.86 11.77 -5.26
CA ALA A 15 38.84 10.33 -5.32
C ALA A 15 38.82 9.83 -6.78
N GLU A 16 39.42 8.66 -7.01
CA GLU A 16 39.52 8.02 -8.32
C GLU A 16 38.12 7.83 -8.95
N ILE A 17 38.02 8.10 -10.24
CA ILE A 17 36.78 7.81 -11.01
C ILE A 17 36.78 6.33 -11.36
N VAL A 18 35.80 5.61 -10.81
CA VAL A 18 35.64 4.16 -11.00
C VAL A 18 34.52 3.81 -11.99
N GLY A 19 33.72 4.80 -12.43
CA GLY A 19 32.66 4.63 -13.38
C GLY A 19 31.96 5.93 -13.74
N GLN A 20 30.90 5.81 -14.52
CA GLN A 20 30.01 6.93 -14.87
C GLN A 20 28.57 6.47 -14.81
N ALA A 21 27.71 7.31 -14.24
CA ALA A 21 26.28 7.18 -14.27
C ALA A 21 25.71 8.03 -15.41
N LEU A 22 24.78 7.46 -16.16
CA LEU A 22 24.11 8.15 -17.27
C LEU A 22 22.83 8.88 -16.75
N PRO A 23 22.37 9.90 -17.48
CA PRO A 23 21.10 10.55 -17.15
C PRO A 23 19.94 9.55 -17.04
N ALA A 24 19.09 9.73 -16.04
CA ALA A 24 17.93 8.88 -15.73
C ALA A 24 18.25 7.44 -15.27
N GLU A 25 19.50 7.04 -15.12
CA GLU A 25 19.84 5.79 -14.44
C GLU A 25 19.47 5.85 -12.97
N ARG A 26 19.10 4.69 -12.40
CA ARG A 26 18.67 4.55 -11.02
C ARG A 26 19.57 3.59 -10.28
N TYR A 27 20.02 4.00 -9.12
CA TYR A 27 20.90 3.24 -8.24
C TYR A 27 20.29 3.11 -6.85
N GLU A 28 20.53 1.97 -6.21
CA GLU A 28 20.22 1.80 -4.79
C GLU A 28 21.17 2.68 -3.95
N VAL A 29 20.60 3.48 -3.05
CA VAL A 29 21.34 4.33 -2.12
C VAL A 29 21.65 3.53 -0.87
N LEU A 30 22.94 3.39 -0.55
CA LEU A 30 23.43 2.73 0.66
C LEU A 30 23.56 3.69 1.83
N SER A 31 24.09 4.89 1.58
CA SER A 31 24.20 5.97 2.55
C SER A 31 24.23 7.34 1.87
N GLU A 32 23.93 8.38 2.64
CA GLU A 32 24.02 9.78 2.22
C GLU A 32 24.68 10.59 3.34
N ALA A 33 25.81 11.23 3.04
CA ALA A 33 26.54 12.07 3.97
C ALA A 33 27.41 13.11 3.25
N ASP A 34 27.53 14.30 3.82
CA ASP A 34 28.46 15.35 3.40
C ASP A 34 28.42 15.72 1.90
N GLY A 35 27.21 15.70 1.29
CA GLY A 35 27.02 16.02 -0.12
C GLY A 35 27.38 14.89 -1.09
N TRP A 36 27.51 13.65 -0.59
CA TRP A 36 27.79 12.45 -1.36
C TRP A 36 26.75 11.38 -1.08
N VAL A 37 26.42 10.63 -2.13
CA VAL A 37 25.54 9.46 -2.07
C VAL A 37 26.37 8.22 -2.37
N GLU A 38 26.35 7.26 -1.47
CA GLU A 38 26.97 5.94 -1.65
C GLU A 38 26.01 5.01 -2.39
N ILE A 39 26.51 4.38 -3.43
CA ILE A 39 25.81 3.37 -4.23
C ILE A 39 26.69 2.12 -4.32
N ASN A 40 26.15 0.98 -4.78
CA ASN A 40 26.91 -0.28 -4.85
C ASN A 40 28.23 -0.20 -5.64
N SER A 41 28.34 0.74 -6.58
CA SER A 41 29.53 0.91 -7.44
C SER A 41 30.49 2.02 -6.99
N GLY A 42 30.18 2.73 -5.89
CA GLY A 42 31.00 3.82 -5.37
C GLY A 42 30.18 5.02 -4.89
N TYR A 43 30.71 6.22 -5.08
CA TYR A 43 30.11 7.48 -4.59
C TYR A 43 29.79 8.43 -5.74
N ILE A 44 28.64 9.07 -5.67
CA ILE A 44 28.20 10.13 -6.59
C ILE A 44 27.92 11.41 -5.80
N SER A 45 28.12 12.58 -6.43
CA SER A 45 27.79 13.85 -5.76
C SER A 45 26.27 14.05 -5.69
N ALA A 46 25.78 14.38 -4.49
CA ALA A 46 24.37 14.67 -4.24
C ALA A 46 23.87 15.91 -5.02
N ASP A 47 24.76 16.81 -5.44
CA ASP A 47 24.40 18.01 -6.21
C ASP A 47 23.84 17.70 -7.61
N TYR A 48 24.06 16.48 -8.11
CA TYR A 48 23.72 16.06 -9.48
C TYR A 48 22.79 14.83 -9.52
N CYS A 49 22.26 14.43 -8.40
CA CYS A 49 21.28 13.33 -8.33
C CYS A 49 20.14 13.71 -7.40
N GLU A 50 19.01 13.08 -7.62
CA GLU A 50 17.86 13.17 -6.75
C GLU A 50 17.72 11.86 -5.98
N VAL A 51 17.76 11.93 -4.65
CA VAL A 51 17.49 10.78 -3.79
C VAL A 51 16.00 10.72 -3.51
N LYS A 52 15.37 9.66 -4.02
CA LYS A 52 13.94 9.38 -3.78
C LYS A 52 13.80 8.01 -3.14
N TYR A 53 12.91 7.90 -2.17
CA TYR A 53 12.51 6.60 -1.66
C TYR A 53 11.60 5.91 -2.68
N ALA A 54 12.18 4.98 -3.44
CA ALA A 54 11.40 4.10 -4.31
C ALA A 54 11.09 2.80 -3.56
N LEU A 55 9.85 2.31 -3.66
CA LEU A 55 9.52 1.03 -3.09
C LEU A 55 10.22 -0.08 -3.84
N ASN A 56 10.98 -0.85 -3.07
CA ASN A 56 11.39 -2.18 -3.45
C ASN A 56 10.11 -3.06 -3.56
N GLU A 57 9.85 -3.66 -4.72
CA GLU A 57 8.69 -4.54 -4.93
C GLU A 57 8.68 -5.72 -3.95
N GLY A 58 9.86 -6.23 -3.57
CA GLY A 58 9.97 -7.24 -2.52
C GLY A 58 9.45 -6.74 -1.17
N ARG A 59 9.76 -5.51 -0.79
CA ARG A 59 9.26 -4.92 0.46
C ARG A 59 7.75 -4.73 0.44
N LYS A 60 7.17 -4.31 -0.70
CA LYS A 60 5.71 -4.25 -0.88
C LYS A 60 5.05 -5.61 -0.68
N LEU A 61 5.63 -6.66 -1.27
CA LEU A 61 5.13 -8.03 -1.14
C LEU A 61 5.21 -8.53 0.30
N ASP A 62 6.30 -8.24 1.01
CA ASP A 62 6.48 -8.59 2.41
C ASP A 62 5.44 -7.91 3.31
N LEU A 63 5.23 -6.60 3.14
CA LEU A 63 4.24 -5.84 3.90
C LEU A 63 2.82 -6.34 3.62
N LYS A 64 2.52 -6.62 2.35
CA LYS A 64 1.24 -7.19 1.94
C LYS A 64 1.02 -8.58 2.54
N ALA A 65 2.03 -9.44 2.51
CA ALA A 65 1.97 -10.78 3.10
C ALA A 65 1.76 -10.70 4.63
N GLN A 66 2.47 -9.81 5.32
CA GLN A 66 2.31 -9.58 6.76
C GLN A 66 0.88 -9.12 7.10
N ALA A 67 0.33 -8.19 6.31
CA ALA A 67 -1.04 -7.71 6.50
C ALA A 67 -2.07 -8.84 6.28
N ILE A 68 -1.95 -9.60 5.20
CA ILE A 68 -2.88 -10.69 4.84
C ILE A 68 -2.80 -11.83 5.86
N ASN A 69 -1.63 -12.15 6.36
CA ASN A 69 -1.45 -13.24 7.34
C ASN A 69 -2.10 -12.96 8.71
N GLN A 70 -2.48 -11.71 8.99
CA GLN A 70 -3.25 -11.36 10.20
C GLN A 70 -4.72 -11.77 10.13
N TYR A 71 -5.24 -12.12 8.95
CA TYR A 71 -6.64 -12.51 8.76
C TYR A 71 -6.77 -14.04 8.79
N ASP A 72 -7.26 -14.58 9.89
CA ASP A 72 -7.47 -16.03 10.04
C ASP A 72 -8.80 -16.49 9.42
N ASN A 73 -9.78 -15.60 9.33
CA ASN A 73 -11.15 -15.92 8.92
C ASN A 73 -11.57 -15.21 7.62
N LEU A 74 -10.61 -14.99 6.71
CA LEU A 74 -10.87 -14.33 5.43
C LEU A 74 -11.74 -15.19 4.52
N VAL A 75 -12.77 -14.57 3.91
CA VAL A 75 -13.54 -15.14 2.81
C VAL A 75 -13.51 -14.19 1.61
N ILE A 76 -13.35 -14.75 0.42
CA ILE A 76 -13.35 -14.00 -0.86
C ILE A 76 -14.30 -14.65 -1.85
N PHE A 77 -15.17 -13.86 -2.48
CA PHE A 77 -15.96 -14.32 -3.61
C PHE A 77 -15.12 -14.39 -4.89
N LYS A 78 -14.92 -15.60 -5.43
CA LYS A 78 -13.95 -15.86 -6.49
C LYS A 78 -14.52 -15.88 -7.93
N LYS A 79 -15.82 -15.81 -8.09
CA LYS A 79 -16.46 -15.80 -9.41
C LYS A 79 -16.72 -14.37 -9.91
N SER A 80 -17.06 -14.26 -11.20
CA SER A 80 -17.59 -13.02 -11.77
C SER A 80 -19.02 -12.76 -11.30
N GLY A 81 -19.43 -11.51 -11.26
CA GLY A 81 -20.76 -11.11 -10.80
C GLY A 81 -20.81 -10.88 -9.29
N TYR A 82 -21.78 -11.45 -8.63
CA TYR A 82 -21.99 -11.28 -7.19
C TYR A 82 -22.67 -12.49 -6.55
N MET A 83 -22.53 -12.62 -5.24
CA MET A 83 -23.37 -13.46 -4.42
C MET A 83 -24.17 -12.62 -3.43
N ASN A 84 -25.39 -13.05 -3.10
CA ASN A 84 -26.24 -12.34 -2.16
C ASN A 84 -25.75 -12.52 -0.73
N VAL A 85 -25.73 -11.43 0.01
CA VAL A 85 -25.58 -11.42 1.47
C VAL A 85 -26.96 -11.29 2.08
N ARG A 86 -27.32 -12.18 3.00
CA ARG A 86 -28.68 -12.35 3.51
C ARG A 86 -28.78 -12.01 5.00
N SER A 87 -29.95 -11.60 5.44
CA SER A 87 -30.22 -11.32 6.86
C SER A 87 -30.37 -12.58 7.71
N THR A 88 -30.70 -13.72 7.08
CA THR A 88 -30.85 -15.03 7.74
C THR A 88 -30.12 -16.12 6.93
N PRO A 89 -29.66 -17.24 7.58
CA PRO A 89 -28.94 -18.32 6.90
C PRO A 89 -29.90 -19.25 6.15
N GLU A 90 -30.65 -18.69 5.22
CA GLU A 90 -31.58 -19.41 4.37
C GLU A 90 -31.82 -18.65 3.05
N ASN A 91 -32.20 -19.37 2.02
CA ASN A 91 -32.51 -18.77 0.73
C ASN A 91 -34.03 -18.50 0.61
N LYS A 92 -34.43 -17.25 0.78
CA LYS A 92 -35.81 -16.79 0.61
C LYS A 92 -35.98 -15.93 -0.67
N GLY A 93 -35.25 -16.27 -1.72
CA GLY A 93 -35.24 -15.41 -2.91
C GLY A 93 -34.61 -14.05 -2.59
N ASP A 94 -35.28 -12.98 -2.96
CA ASP A 94 -34.81 -11.61 -2.68
C ASP A 94 -35.32 -11.05 -1.34
N ASP A 95 -36.24 -11.73 -0.65
CA ASP A 95 -36.91 -11.22 0.56
C ASP A 95 -35.97 -11.01 1.74
N ASN A 96 -34.85 -11.73 1.80
CA ASN A 96 -33.87 -11.60 2.86
C ASN A 96 -32.47 -11.15 2.37
N VAL A 97 -32.38 -10.59 1.17
CA VAL A 97 -31.12 -10.02 0.65
C VAL A 97 -30.90 -8.63 1.22
N ILE A 98 -29.76 -8.44 1.92
CA ILE A 98 -29.36 -7.17 2.55
C ILE A 98 -28.10 -6.56 1.93
N GLY A 99 -27.45 -7.28 1.02
CA GLY A 99 -26.26 -6.82 0.34
C GLY A 99 -25.76 -7.80 -0.71
N LYS A 100 -24.67 -7.43 -1.36
CA LYS A 100 -24.02 -8.25 -2.38
C LYS A 100 -22.53 -8.27 -2.16
N LEU A 101 -21.95 -9.46 -2.18
CA LEU A 101 -20.49 -9.66 -2.24
C LEU A 101 -20.12 -9.78 -3.71
N THR A 102 -19.48 -8.76 -4.25
CA THR A 102 -19.11 -8.69 -5.68
C THR A 102 -17.81 -9.46 -5.96
N SER A 103 -17.50 -9.66 -7.24
CA SER A 103 -16.27 -10.35 -7.66
C SER A 103 -15.02 -9.79 -6.94
N LYS A 104 -14.23 -10.69 -6.38
CA LYS A 104 -13.02 -10.40 -5.58
C LYS A 104 -13.29 -9.61 -4.29
N ALA A 105 -14.53 -9.34 -3.93
CA ALA A 105 -14.83 -8.75 -2.64
C ALA A 105 -14.57 -9.74 -1.49
N ALA A 106 -14.12 -9.21 -0.37
CA ALA A 106 -13.75 -9.97 0.82
C ALA A 106 -14.62 -9.62 2.03
N GLY A 107 -14.62 -10.52 2.98
CA GLY A 107 -15.20 -10.31 4.31
C GLY A 107 -14.51 -11.17 5.36
N ASP A 108 -14.80 -10.89 6.62
CA ASP A 108 -14.39 -11.71 7.75
C ASP A 108 -15.51 -12.68 8.13
N ILE A 109 -15.20 -13.96 8.22
CA ILE A 109 -16.12 -14.98 8.78
C ILE A 109 -16.16 -14.77 10.29
N ILE A 110 -17.33 -14.39 10.80
CA ILE A 110 -17.54 -14.18 12.24
C ILE A 110 -18.30 -15.34 12.89
N GLU A 111 -18.94 -16.19 12.09
CA GLU A 111 -19.64 -17.38 12.55
C GLU A 111 -19.75 -18.41 11.43
N THR A 112 -19.58 -19.69 11.76
CA THR A 112 -19.76 -20.81 10.82
C THR A 112 -20.99 -21.61 11.21
N LEU A 113 -21.89 -21.81 10.27
CA LEU A 113 -23.13 -22.57 10.40
C LEU A 113 -23.16 -23.71 9.39
N ASP A 114 -24.09 -24.61 9.53
CA ASP A 114 -24.30 -25.67 8.52
C ASP A 114 -24.74 -25.06 7.19
N GLY A 115 -23.88 -25.16 6.18
CA GLY A 115 -24.07 -24.61 4.84
C GLY A 115 -23.99 -23.08 4.70
N TRP A 116 -23.65 -22.35 5.77
CA TRP A 116 -23.60 -20.88 5.76
C TRP A 116 -22.42 -20.32 6.55
N TYR A 117 -21.94 -19.16 6.09
CA TYR A 117 -21.04 -18.30 6.86
C TYR A 117 -21.75 -16.98 7.18
N LYS A 118 -21.69 -16.56 8.43
CA LYS A 118 -21.98 -15.17 8.78
C LYS A 118 -20.71 -14.36 8.61
N ILE A 119 -20.79 -13.34 7.79
CA ILE A 119 -19.64 -12.51 7.44
C ILE A 119 -19.87 -11.05 7.79
N LYS A 120 -18.75 -10.34 7.98
CA LYS A 120 -18.71 -8.88 8.00
C LYS A 120 -17.87 -8.42 6.80
N SER A 121 -18.47 -7.61 5.91
CA SER A 121 -17.79 -7.00 4.76
C SER A 121 -18.15 -5.51 4.71
N GLY A 122 -17.16 -4.67 5.01
CA GLY A 122 -17.38 -3.24 5.20
C GLY A 122 -18.42 -2.96 6.29
N THR A 123 -19.51 -2.29 5.94
CA THR A 123 -20.62 -1.97 6.87
C THR A 123 -21.70 -3.04 6.92
N VAL A 124 -21.63 -4.07 6.06
CA VAL A 124 -22.66 -5.11 5.97
C VAL A 124 -22.24 -6.32 6.80
N THR A 125 -23.15 -6.78 7.66
CA THR A 125 -23.03 -8.05 8.38
C THR A 125 -24.22 -8.93 8.01
N GLY A 126 -23.97 -10.14 7.51
CA GLY A 126 -25.01 -11.05 7.07
C GLY A 126 -24.47 -12.40 6.68
N TYR A 127 -25.32 -13.22 6.06
CA TYR A 127 -25.04 -14.62 5.77
C TYR A 127 -24.81 -14.84 4.27
N ILE A 128 -23.80 -15.62 3.94
CA ILE A 128 -23.50 -16.12 2.61
C ILE A 128 -23.52 -17.65 2.60
N ALA A 129 -23.85 -18.28 1.49
CA ALA A 129 -23.73 -19.71 1.33
C ALA A 129 -22.26 -20.15 1.45
N ALA A 130 -21.99 -21.20 2.21
CA ALA A 130 -20.67 -21.80 2.38
C ALA A 130 -20.35 -22.74 1.20
N ASP A 131 -20.41 -22.20 -0.04
CA ASP A 131 -20.18 -22.94 -1.26
C ASP A 131 -18.73 -22.79 -1.73
N PRO A 132 -17.89 -23.84 -1.65
CA PRO A 132 -16.48 -23.78 -2.03
C PRO A 132 -16.27 -23.53 -3.53
N GLU A 133 -17.28 -23.70 -4.38
CA GLU A 133 -17.21 -23.33 -5.80
C GLU A 133 -17.30 -21.82 -6.02
N LEU A 134 -17.91 -21.09 -5.10
CA LEU A 134 -18.17 -19.67 -5.19
C LEU A 134 -17.19 -18.82 -4.36
N ILE A 135 -16.75 -19.35 -3.23
CA ILE A 135 -15.91 -18.62 -2.28
C ILE A 135 -14.59 -19.36 -2.00
N ALA A 136 -13.57 -18.58 -1.67
CA ALA A 136 -12.33 -19.06 -1.11
C ALA A 136 -12.26 -18.71 0.37
N THR A 137 -11.70 -19.61 1.18
CA THR A 137 -11.43 -19.44 2.62
C THR A 137 -10.04 -19.95 2.95
N GLY A 138 -9.55 -19.68 4.16
CA GLY A 138 -8.24 -20.17 4.62
C GLY A 138 -7.10 -19.75 3.69
N GLN A 139 -6.21 -20.71 3.33
CA GLN A 139 -5.05 -20.41 2.49
C GLN A 139 -5.42 -19.95 1.08
N GLU A 140 -6.44 -20.54 0.46
CA GLU A 140 -6.91 -20.12 -0.87
C GLU A 140 -7.34 -18.63 -0.87
N ALA A 141 -8.04 -18.18 0.18
CA ALA A 141 -8.40 -16.77 0.32
C ALA A 141 -7.17 -15.87 0.50
N LYS A 142 -6.18 -16.30 1.28
CA LYS A 142 -4.92 -15.55 1.44
C LYS A 142 -4.16 -15.44 0.13
N ASP A 143 -4.09 -16.49 -0.66
CA ASP A 143 -3.42 -16.50 -1.97
C ASP A 143 -4.12 -15.57 -2.97
N LEU A 144 -5.46 -15.57 -2.99
CA LEU A 144 -6.23 -14.63 -3.79
C LEU A 144 -6.07 -13.18 -3.32
N ALA A 145 -5.99 -12.96 -2.00
CA ALA A 145 -5.71 -11.64 -1.45
C ALA A 145 -4.32 -11.15 -1.86
N MET A 146 -3.29 -11.99 -1.83
CA MET A 146 -1.96 -11.64 -2.31
C MET A 146 -1.95 -11.15 -3.76
N GLN A 147 -2.81 -11.72 -4.61
CA GLN A 147 -2.92 -11.34 -6.02
C GLN A 147 -3.71 -10.03 -6.22
N ASN A 148 -4.73 -9.77 -5.42
CA ASN A 148 -5.73 -8.75 -5.70
C ASN A 148 -5.81 -7.60 -4.67
N ALA A 149 -5.29 -7.78 -3.45
CA ALA A 149 -5.39 -6.76 -2.40
C ALA A 149 -4.41 -5.61 -2.60
N THR A 150 -4.85 -4.41 -2.26
CA THR A 150 -4.00 -3.24 -2.07
C THR A 150 -4.09 -2.82 -0.60
N GLN A 151 -2.95 -2.61 0.05
CA GLN A 151 -2.94 -2.10 1.41
C GLN A 151 -3.31 -0.62 1.41
N MET A 152 -4.30 -0.24 2.21
CA MET A 152 -4.80 1.13 2.30
C MET A 152 -4.64 1.66 3.73
N ALA A 153 -4.21 2.90 3.86
CA ALA A 153 -4.33 3.67 5.09
C ALA A 153 -5.70 4.35 5.11
N ILE A 154 -6.46 4.14 6.18
CA ILE A 154 -7.75 4.83 6.41
C ILE A 154 -7.56 5.85 7.50
N ILE A 155 -7.93 7.09 7.25
CA ILE A 155 -7.76 8.19 8.19
C ILE A 155 -8.90 8.16 9.21
N THR A 156 -8.54 8.06 10.49
CA THR A 156 -9.52 7.94 11.59
C THR A 156 -9.62 9.20 12.46
N THR A 157 -8.72 10.17 12.27
CA THR A 157 -8.77 11.48 12.93
C THR A 157 -9.41 12.53 12.03
N ASP A 158 -9.97 13.58 12.61
CA ASP A 158 -10.65 14.63 11.85
C ASP A 158 -9.71 15.31 10.85
N VAL A 159 -8.45 15.57 11.24
CA VAL A 159 -7.41 16.15 10.38
C VAL A 159 -6.07 15.50 10.71
N LEU A 160 -5.30 15.15 9.69
CA LEU A 160 -3.96 14.60 9.79
C LEU A 160 -2.99 15.35 8.89
N ASN A 161 -1.84 15.73 9.45
CA ASN A 161 -0.77 16.34 8.66
C ASN A 161 -0.03 15.27 7.83
N VAL A 162 0.12 15.57 6.57
CA VAL A 162 0.99 14.85 5.64
C VAL A 162 2.33 15.58 5.56
N ARG A 163 3.43 14.86 5.73
CA ARG A 163 4.77 15.44 5.83
C ARG A 163 5.70 14.90 4.75
N VAL A 164 6.69 15.71 4.40
CA VAL A 164 7.70 15.37 3.39
C VAL A 164 8.63 14.25 3.89
N GLU A 165 8.89 14.19 5.22
CA GLU A 165 9.75 13.20 5.84
C GLU A 165 9.05 12.55 7.06
N PRO A 166 9.46 11.36 7.48
CA PRO A 166 8.85 10.64 8.59
C PRO A 166 9.31 11.16 9.97
N ASN A 167 9.16 12.46 10.21
CA ASN A 167 9.44 13.10 11.49
C ASN A 167 8.50 14.28 11.75
N THR A 168 8.34 14.68 13.01
CA THR A 168 7.43 15.74 13.43
C THR A 168 7.91 17.15 13.09
N ASP A 169 9.20 17.33 12.84
CA ASP A 169 9.84 18.60 12.54
C ASP A 169 9.86 18.89 11.02
N SER A 170 9.61 17.86 10.21
CA SER A 170 9.53 17.96 8.76
C SER A 170 8.39 18.87 8.32
N LYS A 171 8.58 19.51 7.17
CA LYS A 171 7.57 20.36 6.52
C LYS A 171 6.25 19.62 6.33
N ILE A 172 5.17 20.25 6.74
CA ILE A 172 3.82 19.80 6.40
C ILE A 172 3.59 20.16 4.93
N TRP A 173 3.30 19.15 4.11
CA TRP A 173 2.95 19.34 2.72
C TRP A 173 1.47 19.70 2.57
N THR A 174 0.61 18.86 3.12
CA THR A 174 -0.84 19.02 3.05
C THR A 174 -1.50 18.42 4.29
N GLN A 175 -2.81 18.55 4.35
CA GLN A 175 -3.64 17.92 5.36
C GLN A 175 -4.66 17.01 4.69
N ILE A 176 -4.92 15.87 5.30
CA ILE A 176 -5.94 14.90 4.92
C ILE A 176 -6.93 14.74 6.04
N VAL A 177 -8.15 14.31 5.70
CA VAL A 177 -9.27 14.29 6.63
C VAL A 177 -9.81 12.87 6.86
N LYS A 178 -10.65 12.76 7.87
CA LYS A 178 -11.27 11.51 8.27
C LYS A 178 -11.98 10.82 7.12
N ASP A 179 -11.92 9.48 7.14
CA ASP A 179 -12.51 8.56 6.17
C ASP A 179 -11.85 8.57 4.77
N GLU A 180 -10.87 9.44 4.52
CA GLU A 180 -10.04 9.35 3.33
C GLU A 180 -9.15 8.10 3.36
N ARG A 181 -8.81 7.59 2.16
CA ARG A 181 -8.10 6.32 1.98
C ARG A 181 -6.98 6.48 0.97
N TYR A 182 -5.78 6.06 1.38
CA TYR A 182 -4.58 6.19 0.56
C TYR A 182 -3.85 4.85 0.46
N PRO A 183 -3.33 4.48 -0.73
CA PRO A 183 -2.48 3.30 -0.86
C PRO A 183 -1.24 3.45 0.04
N VAL A 184 -0.95 2.40 0.78
CA VAL A 184 0.27 2.33 1.59
C VAL A 184 1.44 1.94 0.70
N VAL A 185 2.45 2.76 0.72
CA VAL A 185 3.67 2.60 -0.05
C VAL A 185 4.75 1.91 0.80
N ASP A 186 4.95 2.37 2.04
CA ASP A 186 5.89 1.77 3.00
C ASP A 186 5.45 2.03 4.44
N GLN A 187 6.08 1.33 5.38
CA GLN A 187 5.87 1.51 6.81
C GLN A 187 7.21 1.55 7.54
N GLN A 188 7.38 2.58 8.34
CA GLN A 188 8.53 2.78 9.24
C GLN A 188 8.05 2.90 10.68
N ASP A 189 8.96 2.93 11.65
CA ASP A 189 8.59 3.10 13.05
C ASP A 189 7.83 4.40 13.29
N GLY A 190 6.54 4.25 13.62
CA GLY A 190 5.64 5.37 13.88
C GLY A 190 5.10 6.11 12.64
N TRP A 191 5.50 5.71 11.41
CA TRP A 191 5.11 6.39 10.17
C TRP A 191 4.63 5.42 9.09
N VAL A 192 3.72 5.91 8.26
CA VAL A 192 3.24 5.24 7.04
C VAL A 192 3.51 6.16 5.86
N GLN A 193 4.19 5.66 4.85
CA GLN A 193 4.30 6.33 3.57
C GLN A 193 3.06 6.00 2.73
N ILE A 194 2.42 7.03 2.24
CA ILE A 194 1.21 6.92 1.41
C ILE A 194 1.45 7.48 0.01
N ASP A 195 0.69 6.98 -0.94
CA ASP A 195 0.61 7.53 -2.28
C ASP A 195 -0.56 8.51 -2.34
N LEU A 196 -0.26 9.78 -2.62
CA LEU A 196 -1.27 10.84 -2.77
C LEU A 196 -1.84 10.91 -4.20
N GLY A 197 -1.33 10.08 -5.11
CA GLY A 197 -1.63 10.20 -6.53
C GLY A 197 -0.90 11.39 -7.18
N SER A 198 -1.11 11.59 -8.47
CA SER A 198 -0.62 12.77 -9.16
C SER A 198 -1.47 13.98 -8.73
N VAL A 199 -0.88 14.91 -8.02
CA VAL A 199 -1.50 16.22 -7.78
C VAL A 199 -1.26 17.06 -9.04
N ASP A 200 -2.33 17.47 -9.72
CA ASP A 200 -2.24 18.52 -10.73
C ASP A 200 -1.78 19.80 -10.02
N THR A 201 -0.52 20.18 -10.22
CA THR A 201 -0.04 21.47 -9.76
C THR A 201 -0.70 22.55 -10.60
N GLU A 202 -1.06 23.71 -10.01
CA GLU A 202 -1.71 24.83 -10.68
C GLU A 202 -0.91 25.36 -11.92
N ASP A 203 0.33 24.94 -12.09
CA ASP A 203 1.21 25.33 -13.22
C ASP A 203 1.23 24.30 -14.36
N GLY A 204 0.47 23.19 -14.25
CA GLY A 204 0.36 22.18 -15.30
C GLY A 204 1.59 21.26 -15.43
N SER A 205 2.54 21.29 -14.50
CA SER A 205 3.60 20.30 -14.41
C SER A 205 3.07 19.05 -13.70
N GLN A 206 3.08 17.92 -14.39
CA GLN A 206 2.88 16.62 -13.75
C GLN A 206 4.18 16.27 -13.00
N ASP A 207 4.26 16.66 -11.74
CA ASP A 207 5.29 16.13 -10.86
C ASP A 207 4.89 14.72 -10.44
N GLY A 208 5.72 13.75 -10.86
CA GLY A 208 5.39 12.33 -10.73
C GLY A 208 5.37 11.89 -9.28
N ASP A 209 4.50 10.92 -8.99
CA ASP A 209 4.39 10.07 -7.79
C ASP A 209 4.90 10.68 -6.48
N GLU A 210 4.25 11.72 -5.99
CA GLU A 210 4.62 12.35 -4.74
C GLU A 210 4.24 11.46 -3.54
N LYS A 211 5.25 10.89 -2.90
CA LYS A 211 5.14 10.04 -1.71
C LYS A 211 5.30 10.89 -0.47
N ALA A 212 4.37 10.77 0.45
CA ALA A 212 4.33 11.58 1.64
C ALA A 212 4.04 10.74 2.88
N TYR A 213 4.39 11.22 4.05
CA TYR A 213 4.38 10.47 5.29
C TYR A 213 3.28 10.93 6.23
N ILE A 214 2.59 9.97 6.83
CA ILE A 214 1.64 10.17 7.92
C ILE A 214 2.06 9.41 9.16
N SER A 215 1.77 9.95 10.33
CA SER A 215 2.14 9.31 11.60
C SER A 215 1.24 8.10 11.90
N LYS A 216 1.83 7.04 12.44
CA LYS A 216 1.25 5.70 12.63
C LYS A 216 0.33 5.57 13.86
N TYR A 217 -0.18 6.67 14.40
CA TYR A 217 -1.19 6.60 15.46
C TYR A 217 -2.54 6.01 14.98
N PHE A 218 -2.50 5.28 13.86
CA PHE A 218 -3.64 4.65 13.22
C PHE A 218 -3.51 3.13 13.30
N LYS A 219 -4.56 2.49 13.76
CA LYS A 219 -4.74 1.05 13.59
C LYS A 219 -4.97 0.82 12.10
N SER A 220 -3.95 0.36 11.38
CA SER A 220 -4.10 -0.18 10.04
C SER A 220 -4.84 -1.51 10.15
N HIS A 221 -6.16 -1.52 9.98
CA HIS A 221 -6.95 -2.73 10.20
C HIS A 221 -7.90 -3.07 9.04
N ASP A 222 -7.77 -2.42 7.89
CA ASP A 222 -8.63 -2.79 6.78
C ASP A 222 -7.82 -3.09 5.52
N LEU A 223 -7.81 -4.37 5.13
CA LEU A 223 -7.38 -4.83 3.84
C LEU A 223 -8.57 -4.67 2.88
N HIS A 224 -8.49 -3.75 1.92
CA HIS A 224 -9.48 -3.65 0.88
C HIS A 224 -9.00 -4.38 -0.38
N ILE A 225 -9.79 -5.33 -0.84
CA ILE A 225 -9.60 -6.01 -2.11
C ILE A 225 -10.53 -5.35 -3.14
N LYS A 226 -9.95 -4.80 -4.18
CA LYS A 226 -10.69 -4.27 -5.34
C LYS A 226 -10.95 -5.34 -6.36
#